data_7347b1d5b75657124c82624d26739969
#
_entry.id   7347b1d5b75657124c82624d26739969
#
_cell.length_a   1.000
_cell.length_b   1.000
_cell.length_c   1.000
_cell.angle_alpha   90.00
_cell.angle_beta   90.00
_cell.angle_gamma   90.00
#
_symmetry.space_group_name_H-M   'P 1'
#
loop_
_entity.id
_entity.type
_entity.pdbx_description
1 polymer ?
#
loop_
_entity_poly.entity_id
_entity_poly.type
_entity_poly.pdbx_seq_one_letter_code
_entity_poly.pdbx_strand_id
1 'polypeptide(L)'
;KSKSKTELVHKMVVPPTSFILGQASLESGWGNSKLAKEGNNLFAVRSSLKDPEKTVYLGPNQYYKRYESLEESLMDYVMTLSRHSSYSNLRKAINNGEQTIVLIKHLGNYSEMKNLYEQRLTQIITKNNLVRYDN
;
A
#
# COMPACT_ATOMS: atom_id res chain seq x y z
N LYS A 1 12.23 -18.58 1.53
CA LYS A 1 11.77 -17.91 2.76
C LYS A 1 12.93 -17.33 3.54
N SER A 2 12.66 -16.22 4.22
CA SER A 2 13.64 -15.63 5.08
C SER A 2 13.77 -16.41 6.39
N LYS A 3 14.99 -16.63 6.84
CA LYS A 3 15.29 -17.38 8.05
C LYS A 3 15.56 -16.49 9.26
N SER A 4 15.78 -15.20 9.05
CA SER A 4 16.09 -14.25 10.11
C SER A 4 15.52 -12.88 9.77
N LYS A 5 15.45 -11.99 10.79
CA LYS A 5 15.01 -10.61 10.56
C LYS A 5 15.93 -9.86 9.62
N THR A 6 17.24 -10.08 9.73
CA THR A 6 18.22 -9.42 8.86
C THR A 6 18.00 -9.83 7.40
N GLU A 7 17.82 -11.12 7.15
CA GLU A 7 17.55 -11.62 5.81
C GLU A 7 16.23 -11.08 5.27
N LEU A 8 15.20 -11.02 6.09
CA LEU A 8 13.90 -10.45 5.72
C LEU A 8 14.03 -8.99 5.29
N VAL A 9 14.74 -8.18 6.07
CA VAL A 9 14.94 -6.77 5.75
C VAL A 9 15.65 -6.60 4.41
N HIS A 10 16.65 -7.42 4.12
CA HIS A 10 17.37 -7.35 2.85
C HIS A 10 16.48 -7.72 1.65
N LYS A 11 15.44 -8.52 1.87
CA LYS A 11 14.49 -8.90 0.81
C LYS A 11 13.35 -7.92 0.65
N MET A 12 13.20 -6.97 1.56
CA MET A 12 12.13 -5.98 1.48
C MET A 12 12.44 -4.97 0.38
N VAL A 13 11.40 -4.64 -0.38
CA VAL A 13 11.45 -3.62 -1.42
C VAL A 13 10.58 -2.47 -0.96
N VAL A 14 11.19 -1.33 -0.66
CA VAL A 14 10.50 -0.17 -0.11
C VAL A 14 10.39 0.90 -1.19
N PRO A 15 9.16 1.27 -1.60
CA PRO A 15 8.98 2.36 -2.55
C PRO A 15 9.42 3.71 -1.97
N PRO A 16 9.57 4.73 -2.82
CA PRO A 16 9.80 6.09 -2.31
C PRO A 16 8.69 6.53 -1.36
N THR A 17 9.03 7.41 -0.43
CA THR A 17 8.07 7.89 0.57
C THR A 17 6.84 8.51 -0.07
N SER A 18 6.99 9.28 -1.15
CA SER A 18 5.86 9.89 -1.85
C SER A 18 4.89 8.84 -2.40
N PHE A 19 5.40 7.72 -2.88
CA PHE A 19 4.58 6.63 -3.39
C PHE A 19 3.73 6.02 -2.25
N ILE A 20 4.37 5.74 -1.12
CA ILE A 20 3.69 5.19 0.06
C ILE A 20 2.64 6.16 0.59
N LEU A 21 3.03 7.43 0.78
CA LEU A 21 2.11 8.46 1.28
C LEU A 21 0.93 8.68 0.34
N GLY A 22 1.20 8.67 -0.97
CA GLY A 22 0.15 8.82 -1.97
C GLY A 22 -0.89 7.71 -1.88
N GLN A 23 -0.44 6.46 -1.85
CA GLN A 23 -1.36 5.32 -1.74
C GLN A 23 -2.11 5.32 -0.42
N ALA A 24 -1.41 5.56 0.68
CA ALA A 24 -2.06 5.60 1.99
C ALA A 24 -3.13 6.69 2.04
N SER A 25 -2.82 7.87 1.52
CA SER A 25 -3.76 9.00 1.50
C SER A 25 -4.99 8.70 0.65
N LEU A 26 -4.78 8.12 -0.52
CA LEU A 26 -5.88 7.79 -1.42
C LEU A 26 -6.77 6.70 -0.86
N GLU A 27 -6.18 5.62 -0.36
CA GLU A 27 -6.93 4.46 0.11
C GLU A 27 -7.62 4.69 1.46
N SER A 28 -7.07 5.55 2.30
CA SER A 28 -7.59 5.79 3.64
C SER A 28 -8.38 7.10 3.78
N GLY A 29 -8.53 7.86 2.67
CA GLY A 29 -9.12 9.18 2.75
C GLY A 29 -8.36 10.08 3.72
N TRP A 30 -7.04 10.15 3.57
CA TRP A 30 -6.15 10.91 4.46
C TRP A 30 -6.24 10.46 5.92
N GLY A 31 -6.47 9.17 6.13
CA GLY A 31 -6.58 8.58 7.46
C GLY A 31 -7.94 8.77 8.12
N ASN A 32 -8.92 9.32 7.40
CA ASN A 32 -10.23 9.64 7.96
C ASN A 32 -11.30 8.57 7.71
N SER A 33 -11.02 7.57 6.90
CA SER A 33 -12.01 6.52 6.60
C SER A 33 -12.32 5.70 7.84
N LYS A 34 -13.52 5.10 7.84
CA LYS A 34 -13.90 4.17 8.90
C LYS A 34 -12.88 3.04 9.05
N LEU A 35 -12.41 2.51 7.91
CA LEU A 35 -11.44 1.42 7.90
C LEU A 35 -10.11 1.83 8.53
N ALA A 36 -9.63 3.04 8.25
CA ALA A 36 -8.41 3.54 8.85
C ALA A 36 -8.56 3.73 10.35
N LYS A 37 -9.70 4.31 10.78
CA LYS A 37 -9.92 4.62 12.20
C LYS A 37 -10.19 3.38 13.04
N GLU A 38 -10.99 2.46 12.55
CA GLU A 38 -11.37 1.27 13.31
C GLU A 38 -10.37 0.13 13.15
N GLY A 39 -9.78 0.00 11.98
CA GLY A 39 -8.91 -1.14 11.67
C GLY A 39 -7.44 -0.81 11.50
N ASN A 40 -7.05 0.45 11.67
CA ASN A 40 -5.68 0.88 11.38
C ASN A 40 -5.21 0.46 9.97
N ASN A 41 -6.15 0.32 9.05
CA ASN A 41 -5.89 -0.19 7.71
C ASN A 41 -5.79 0.99 6.74
N LEU A 42 -4.56 1.34 6.36
CA LEU A 42 -4.28 2.53 5.54
C LEU A 42 -4.35 2.27 4.04
N PHE A 43 -4.27 1.01 3.61
CA PHE A 43 -4.13 0.67 2.20
C PHE A 43 -5.32 -0.14 1.67
N ALA A 44 -6.41 -0.19 2.42
CA ALA A 44 -7.64 -0.91 2.08
C ALA A 44 -7.36 -2.40 1.77
N VAL A 45 -6.56 -3.03 2.60
CA VAL A 45 -6.18 -4.43 2.41
C VAL A 45 -7.34 -5.34 2.78
N ARG A 46 -7.79 -6.17 1.84
CA ARG A 46 -8.89 -7.09 2.07
C ARG A 46 -8.46 -8.30 2.88
N SER A 47 -9.43 -8.91 3.55
CA SER A 47 -9.21 -10.12 4.33
C SER A 47 -10.09 -11.24 3.84
N SER A 48 -9.55 -12.46 3.81
CA SER A 48 -10.34 -13.67 3.61
C SER A 48 -10.87 -14.23 4.93
N LEU A 49 -10.37 -13.71 6.05
CA LEU A 49 -10.80 -14.14 7.39
C LEU A 49 -12.10 -13.45 7.77
N LYS A 50 -12.93 -14.15 8.54
CA LYS A 50 -14.18 -13.60 9.06
C LYS A 50 -14.14 -13.46 10.59
N ASP A 51 -12.95 -13.57 11.18
CA ASP A 51 -12.74 -13.39 12.61
C ASP A 51 -12.96 -11.90 12.97
N PRO A 52 -13.95 -11.58 13.81
CA PRO A 52 -14.25 -10.17 14.16
C PRO A 52 -13.07 -9.44 14.81
N GLU A 53 -12.17 -10.16 15.47
CA GLU A 53 -11.02 -9.53 16.11
C GLU A 53 -9.96 -9.10 15.09
N LYS A 54 -9.93 -9.75 13.92
CA LYS A 54 -8.91 -9.51 12.89
C LYS A 54 -9.49 -8.94 11.60
N THR A 55 -10.77 -8.58 11.61
CA THR A 55 -11.47 -8.18 10.41
C THR A 55 -12.40 -7.02 10.69
N VAL A 56 -12.43 -6.05 9.76
CA VAL A 56 -13.43 -4.98 9.74
C VAL A 56 -14.43 -5.32 8.65
N TYR A 57 -15.69 -5.35 9.01
CA TYR A 57 -16.79 -5.62 8.09
C TYR A 57 -17.43 -4.30 7.66
N LEU A 58 -17.44 -4.01 6.37
CA LEU A 58 -18.03 -2.77 5.83
C LEU A 58 -19.27 -3.01 4.98
N GLY A 59 -19.68 -4.26 4.78
CA GLY A 59 -20.85 -4.61 3.99
C GLY A 59 -20.70 -5.98 3.35
N PRO A 60 -21.68 -6.44 2.58
CA PRO A 60 -21.61 -7.76 1.94
C PRO A 60 -20.34 -7.90 1.11
N ASN A 61 -19.60 -8.97 1.38
CA ASN A 61 -18.32 -9.26 0.72
C ASN A 61 -17.24 -8.19 0.90
N GLN A 62 -17.42 -7.32 1.91
CA GLN A 62 -16.45 -6.25 2.18
C GLN A 62 -15.78 -6.49 3.53
N TYR A 63 -14.87 -7.46 3.53
CA TYR A 63 -14.08 -7.81 4.71
C TYR A 63 -12.66 -7.30 4.50
N TYR A 64 -12.15 -6.53 5.49
CA TYR A 64 -10.83 -5.92 5.43
C TYR A 64 -10.04 -6.31 6.66
N LYS A 65 -8.71 -6.31 6.55
CA LYS A 65 -7.85 -6.64 7.68
C LYS A 65 -7.93 -5.57 8.75
N ARG A 66 -7.92 -6.01 10.00
CA ARG A 66 -7.78 -5.15 11.17
C ARG A 66 -6.37 -5.34 11.72
N TYR A 67 -5.67 -4.24 11.90
CA TYR A 67 -4.30 -4.23 12.44
C TYR A 67 -4.31 -3.64 13.84
N GLU A 68 -3.32 -4.00 14.64
CA GLU A 68 -3.18 -3.47 15.99
C GLU A 68 -2.58 -2.05 15.99
N SER A 69 -1.88 -1.69 14.91
CA SER A 69 -1.24 -0.38 14.79
C SER A 69 -1.13 0.03 13.33
N LEU A 70 -0.88 1.33 13.09
CA LEU A 70 -0.60 1.83 11.74
C LEU A 70 0.70 1.24 11.19
N GLU A 71 1.67 0.99 12.05
CA GLU A 71 2.94 0.37 11.66
C GLU A 71 2.73 -1.04 11.12
N GLU A 72 1.82 -1.82 11.71
CA GLU A 72 1.49 -3.14 11.18
C GLU A 72 0.90 -3.07 9.78
N SER A 73 0.02 -2.09 9.55
CA SER A 73 -0.57 -1.87 8.24
C SER A 73 0.51 -1.56 7.22
N LEU A 74 1.43 -0.67 7.57
CA LEU A 74 2.54 -0.30 6.69
C LEU A 74 3.44 -1.49 6.41
N MET A 75 3.77 -2.28 7.42
CA MET A 75 4.62 -3.45 7.26
C MET A 75 3.97 -4.48 6.34
N ASP A 76 2.67 -4.76 6.52
CA ASP A 76 1.96 -5.70 5.66
C ASP A 76 1.94 -5.23 4.20
N TYR A 77 1.76 -3.92 3.98
CA TYR A 77 1.80 -3.32 2.66
C TYR A 77 3.18 -3.53 2.00
N VAL A 78 4.25 -3.18 2.71
CA VAL A 78 5.61 -3.33 2.17
C VAL A 78 5.92 -4.80 1.90
N MET A 79 5.51 -5.70 2.80
CA MET A 79 5.73 -7.14 2.62
C MET A 79 4.96 -7.68 1.41
N THR A 80 3.74 -7.19 1.19
CA THR A 80 2.94 -7.59 0.03
C THR A 80 3.62 -7.17 -1.27
N LEU A 81 4.08 -5.91 -1.34
CA LEU A 81 4.81 -5.44 -2.52
C LEU A 81 6.11 -6.22 -2.74
N SER A 82 6.74 -6.64 -1.66
CA SER A 82 8.02 -7.36 -1.72
C SER A 82 7.87 -8.81 -2.17
N ARG A 83 6.72 -9.42 -1.97
CA ARG A 83 6.53 -10.87 -2.16
C ARG A 83 5.56 -11.26 -3.26
N HIS A 84 4.48 -10.50 -3.44
CA HIS A 84 3.43 -10.92 -4.35
C HIS A 84 3.88 -10.85 -5.81
N SER A 85 3.58 -11.90 -6.57
CA SER A 85 4.05 -12.02 -7.96
C SER A 85 3.50 -10.92 -8.87
N SER A 86 2.31 -10.40 -8.58
CA SER A 86 1.72 -9.34 -9.39
C SER A 86 2.49 -8.02 -9.33
N TYR A 87 3.39 -7.87 -8.36
CA TYR A 87 4.20 -6.65 -8.21
C TYR A 87 5.65 -6.83 -8.66
N SER A 88 5.96 -7.89 -9.41
CA SER A 88 7.34 -8.14 -9.85
C SER A 88 7.89 -7.01 -10.74
N ASN A 89 7.07 -6.46 -11.63
CA ASN A 89 7.50 -5.35 -12.47
C ASN A 89 7.71 -4.07 -11.65
N LEU A 90 6.84 -3.82 -10.68
CA LEU A 90 7.01 -2.70 -9.76
C LEU A 90 8.32 -2.82 -8.98
N ARG A 91 8.64 -4.02 -8.47
CA ARG A 91 9.89 -4.23 -7.75
C ARG A 91 11.12 -3.96 -8.60
N LYS A 92 11.09 -4.39 -9.86
CA LYS A 92 12.19 -4.12 -10.79
C LYS A 92 12.38 -2.62 -10.99
N ALA A 93 11.27 -1.89 -11.16
CA ALA A 93 11.33 -0.45 -11.34
C ALA A 93 11.86 0.26 -10.09
N ILE A 94 11.44 -0.16 -8.91
CA ILE A 94 11.96 0.39 -7.66
C ILE A 94 13.47 0.14 -7.54
N ASN A 95 13.90 -1.07 -7.84
CA ASN A 95 15.31 -1.43 -7.76
C ASN A 95 16.17 -0.67 -8.79
N ASN A 96 15.56 -0.26 -9.89
CA ASN A 96 16.22 0.56 -10.90
C ASN A 96 16.25 2.04 -10.54
N GLY A 97 15.69 2.44 -9.41
CA GLY A 97 15.69 3.82 -8.96
C GLY A 97 14.73 4.72 -9.71
N GLU A 98 13.67 4.17 -10.30
CA GLU A 98 12.71 4.98 -11.03
C GLU A 98 11.90 5.87 -10.10
N GLN A 99 11.53 7.04 -10.61
CA GLN A 99 10.78 8.03 -9.84
C GLN A 99 9.34 7.60 -9.61
N THR A 100 8.72 8.13 -8.57
CA THR A 100 7.35 7.79 -8.15
C THR A 100 6.35 7.87 -9.29
N ILE A 101 6.40 8.92 -10.13
CA ILE A 101 5.46 9.08 -11.23
C ILE A 101 5.55 7.90 -12.21
N VAL A 102 6.76 7.38 -12.44
CA VAL A 102 6.95 6.20 -13.30
C VAL A 102 6.46 4.94 -12.60
N LEU A 103 6.71 4.82 -11.29
CA LEU A 103 6.30 3.65 -10.51
C LEU A 103 4.79 3.45 -10.49
N ILE A 104 4.02 4.52 -10.52
CA ILE A 104 2.55 4.46 -10.50
C ILE A 104 2.02 3.59 -11.65
N LYS A 105 2.68 3.61 -12.79
CA LYS A 105 2.26 2.85 -13.96
C LYS A 105 2.37 1.33 -13.77
N HIS A 106 3.12 0.89 -12.77
CA HIS A 106 3.31 -0.52 -12.49
C HIS A 106 2.31 -1.07 -11.45
N LEU A 107 1.29 -0.29 -11.08
CA LEU A 107 0.27 -0.71 -10.10
C LEU A 107 -0.94 -1.40 -10.73
N GLY A 108 -0.75 -2.07 -11.85
CA GLY A 108 -1.85 -2.59 -12.68
C GLY A 108 -2.93 -3.39 -11.96
N ASN A 109 -2.59 -4.12 -10.89
CA ASN A 109 -3.52 -4.99 -10.19
C ASN A 109 -3.96 -4.44 -8.83
N TYR A 110 -3.61 -3.20 -8.48
CA TYR A 110 -3.98 -2.64 -7.19
C TYR A 110 -5.45 -2.19 -7.15
N SER A 111 -5.99 -1.77 -8.27
CA SER A 111 -7.38 -1.31 -8.37
C SER A 111 -8.01 -1.81 -9.66
N GLU A 112 -9.31 -2.12 -9.61
CA GLU A 112 -10.09 -2.53 -10.79
C GLU A 112 -10.19 -1.39 -11.82
N MET A 113 -10.15 -0.15 -11.36
CA MET A 113 -10.22 1.03 -12.22
C MET A 113 -8.84 1.65 -12.39
N LYS A 114 -7.97 0.90 -13.05
CA LYS A 114 -6.54 1.25 -13.15
C LYS A 114 -6.27 2.68 -13.58
N ASN A 115 -6.85 3.12 -14.71
CA ASN A 115 -6.56 4.45 -15.25
C ASN A 115 -7.02 5.57 -14.31
N LEU A 116 -8.20 5.43 -13.73
CA LEU A 116 -8.71 6.40 -12.77
C LEU A 116 -7.86 6.42 -11.50
N TYR A 117 -7.45 5.24 -11.05
CA TYR A 117 -6.60 5.11 -9.87
C TYR A 117 -5.25 5.82 -10.08
N GLU A 118 -4.62 5.59 -11.23
CA GLU A 118 -3.35 6.23 -11.56
C GLU A 118 -3.49 7.76 -11.61
N GLN A 119 -4.57 8.26 -12.20
CA GLN A 119 -4.83 9.69 -12.26
C GLN A 119 -4.99 10.30 -10.87
N ARG A 120 -5.79 9.66 -10.03
CA ARG A 120 -6.04 10.14 -8.66
C ARG A 120 -4.77 10.13 -7.83
N LEU A 121 -3.99 9.07 -7.95
CA LEU A 121 -2.74 8.94 -7.21
C LEU A 121 -1.75 10.02 -7.66
N THR A 122 -1.62 10.22 -8.97
CA THR A 122 -0.77 11.26 -9.53
C THR A 122 -1.17 12.64 -9.02
N GLN A 123 -2.48 12.93 -9.01
CA GLN A 123 -2.98 14.22 -8.52
C GLN A 123 -2.66 14.44 -7.04
N ILE A 124 -2.84 13.43 -6.21
CA ILE A 124 -2.54 13.53 -4.78
C ILE A 124 -1.06 13.86 -4.57
N ILE A 125 -0.19 13.13 -5.26
CA ILE A 125 1.25 13.30 -5.11
C ILE A 125 1.68 14.67 -5.61
N THR A 126 1.17 15.09 -6.76
CA THR A 126 1.54 16.36 -7.38
C THR A 126 1.00 17.56 -6.61
N LYS A 127 -0.31 17.57 -6.31
CA LYS A 127 -0.94 18.71 -5.64
C LYS A 127 -0.39 18.96 -4.24
N ASN A 128 0.01 17.89 -3.56
CA ASN A 128 0.50 18.00 -2.19
C ASN A 128 2.02 17.98 -2.11
N ASN A 129 2.69 18.01 -3.26
CA ASN A 129 4.15 18.01 -3.37
C ASN A 129 4.77 16.94 -2.47
N LEU A 130 4.24 15.72 -2.56
CA LEU A 130 4.72 14.62 -1.71
C LEU A 130 6.14 14.19 -2.05
N VAL A 131 6.61 14.47 -3.27
CA VAL A 131 7.98 14.13 -3.68
C VAL A 131 9.03 14.84 -2.83
N ARG A 132 8.67 15.91 -2.12
CA ARG A 132 9.59 16.59 -1.20
C ARG A 132 10.09 15.68 -0.08
N TYR A 133 9.40 14.58 0.18
CA TYR A 133 9.78 13.61 1.21
C TYR A 133 10.69 12.50 0.68
N ASP A 134 10.98 12.46 -0.61
CA ASP A 134 11.77 11.38 -1.21
C ASP A 134 13.26 11.66 -1.09
N ASN A 135 13.78 12.63 -0.93
CA ASN A 135 15.20 12.90 -0.93
C ASN A 135 16.01 11.80 -1.57
#